data_8fe9b74ce86ecb799601f94dd66fb2df
#
_entry.id   8fe9b74ce86ecb799601f94dd66fb2df
#
_cell.length_a   1.000
_cell.length_b   1.000
_cell.length_c   1.000
_cell.angle_alpha   90.00
_cell.angle_beta   90.00
_cell.angle_gamma   90.00
#
_symmetry.space_group_name_H-M   'P 1'
#
loop_
_entity.id
_entity.type
_entity.pdbx_description
1 polymer ?
#
loop_
_entity_poly.entity_id
_entity_poly.type
_entity_poly.pdbx_seq_one_letter_code
_entity_poly.pdbx_strand_id
1 'polypeptide(L)'
;MNRRDFLTTATTASAALALAGCNESGRQAIDYSKHPKHTTNSKRVHVNRNKKTTIKLATSWPAHFPIMGTGVEEFAKRIEAISGGSLEIKLYPKNTLVPALAVFDACSSGQIDAFHSGPYYWKGKNSAFSLFSGIPFGFTAEEVNSWMLYGGGMELWKKHYQKYNLYPLLGGNTNIQMGGWFRKPINSLADMQGLKMRIPGLGGEVFAKMGVNPVLLPAGEIYTSLERGVIDATEWVGPALDIKMGFYKVAPYYYSGWHEPGSVLELTFNKHTWDKLADEHKAMIEVASSEMNANMTYKFHAENIHALQKLKKLNVKLAQFPDDVTAAGKKALREVIGELGNKNKDFAEVYASIEKHLGLSKEWSDVSLGYFLNIR
;
A
#
# COMPACT_ATOMS: atom_id res chain seq x y z
N MET A 1 43.26 26.81 -29.13
CA MET A 1 42.28 27.17 -28.08
C MET A 1 42.38 26.14 -26.95
N ASN A 2 42.84 26.57 -25.79
CA ASN A 2 43.15 25.71 -24.66
C ASN A 2 41.89 25.43 -23.84
N ARG A 3 41.81 24.24 -23.24
CA ARG A 3 40.68 23.76 -22.41
C ARG A 3 40.26 24.71 -21.26
N ARG A 4 41.10 25.68 -20.89
CA ARG A 4 40.83 26.69 -19.87
C ARG A 4 39.94 27.84 -20.33
N ASP A 5 39.95 28.16 -21.60
CA ASP A 5 39.17 29.30 -22.15
C ASP A 5 37.71 28.95 -22.40
N PHE A 6 37.38 27.64 -22.47
CA PHE A 6 36.00 27.16 -22.64
C PHE A 6 35.19 27.21 -21.33
N LEU A 7 35.84 27.13 -20.18
CA LEU A 7 35.17 27.09 -18.87
C LEU A 7 34.85 28.49 -18.31
N THR A 8 35.50 29.54 -18.78
CA THR A 8 35.25 30.91 -18.32
C THR A 8 34.16 31.64 -19.12
N THR A 9 33.84 31.19 -20.33
CA THR A 9 32.79 31.80 -21.17
C THR A 9 31.38 31.18 -20.89
N ALA A 10 31.32 30.01 -20.26
CA ALA A 10 30.06 29.33 -19.96
C ALA A 10 29.37 29.81 -18.65
N THR A 11 30.10 30.53 -17.78
CA THR A 11 29.57 30.97 -16.47
C THR A 11 28.91 32.34 -16.46
N THR A 12 29.07 33.13 -17.52
CA THR A 12 28.45 34.48 -17.61
C THR A 12 27.20 34.57 -18.48
N ALA A 13 26.89 33.52 -19.26
CA ALA A 13 25.69 33.50 -20.12
C ALA A 13 24.46 32.83 -19.43
N SER A 14 24.65 32.10 -18.31
CA SER A 14 23.55 31.39 -17.64
C SER A 14 22.82 32.22 -16.57
N ALA A 15 23.31 33.42 -16.23
CA ALA A 15 22.70 34.25 -15.19
C ALA A 15 21.72 35.32 -15.73
N ALA A 16 21.65 35.53 -17.07
CA ALA A 16 20.84 36.61 -17.66
C ALA A 16 19.51 36.15 -18.31
N LEU A 17 19.23 34.85 -18.39
CA LEU A 17 17.99 34.29 -18.97
C LEU A 17 16.93 33.85 -17.99
N ALA A 18 17.16 34.02 -16.67
CA ALA A 18 16.24 33.58 -15.63
C ALA A 18 15.26 34.65 -15.12
N LEU A 19 15.20 35.84 -15.72
CA LEU A 19 14.39 36.95 -15.17
C LEU A 19 13.35 37.55 -16.15
N ALA A 20 12.98 36.88 -17.22
CA ALA A 20 11.91 37.37 -18.08
C ALA A 20 10.91 36.28 -18.42
N GLY A 21 9.82 36.19 -17.65
CA GLY A 21 8.61 35.51 -18.09
C GLY A 21 8.02 34.53 -17.11
N CYS A 22 7.38 34.99 -16.05
CA CYS A 22 6.21 34.37 -15.49
C CYS A 22 5.38 35.45 -14.80
N ASN A 23 4.36 35.89 -15.50
CA ASN A 23 3.30 36.66 -14.84
C ASN A 23 2.33 35.68 -14.22
N GLU A 24 2.05 35.89 -12.94
CA GLU A 24 1.38 34.97 -12.05
C GLU A 24 -0.13 35.01 -12.16
N SER A 25 -0.75 33.87 -12.06
CA SER A 25 -2.04 33.72 -11.43
C SER A 25 -2.02 32.50 -10.51
N GLY A 26 -1.81 32.76 -9.24
CA GLY A 26 -2.39 31.96 -8.14
C GLY A 26 -1.80 30.59 -7.79
N ARG A 27 -0.57 30.23 -8.17
CA ARG A 27 0.07 28.98 -7.69
C ARG A 27 0.99 29.28 -6.50
N GLN A 28 0.55 28.95 -5.30
CA GLN A 28 1.47 28.91 -4.16
C GLN A 28 2.50 27.80 -4.39
N ALA A 29 3.75 28.20 -4.57
CA ALA A 29 4.86 27.24 -4.57
C ALA A 29 4.86 26.48 -3.23
N ILE A 30 5.07 25.17 -3.29
CA ILE A 30 5.21 24.36 -2.08
C ILE A 30 6.49 24.79 -1.39
N ASP A 31 6.36 25.38 -0.21
CA ASP A 31 7.51 25.80 0.60
C ASP A 31 8.12 24.57 1.30
N TYR A 32 9.09 23.93 0.64
CA TYR A 32 9.83 22.80 1.19
C TYR A 32 10.64 23.13 2.46
N SER A 33 10.79 24.40 2.84
CA SER A 33 11.47 24.78 4.08
C SER A 33 10.63 24.46 5.33
N LYS A 34 9.32 24.24 5.17
CA LYS A 34 8.37 23.89 6.23
C LYS A 34 8.18 22.38 6.42
N HIS A 35 8.83 21.54 5.61
CA HIS A 35 8.87 20.11 5.92
C HIS A 35 9.62 19.91 7.25
N PRO A 36 9.12 19.02 8.12
CA PRO A 36 9.84 18.71 9.35
C PRO A 36 11.24 18.28 8.95
N LYS A 37 12.23 19.12 9.26
CA LYS A 37 13.62 18.72 9.14
C LYS A 37 13.72 17.46 9.97
N HIS A 38 14.10 16.33 9.36
CA HIS A 38 14.59 15.21 10.12
C HIS A 38 15.81 15.73 10.90
N THR A 39 15.54 16.31 12.07
CA THR A 39 16.60 16.63 13.01
C THR A 39 17.07 15.29 13.52
N THR A 40 18.06 14.74 12.84
CA THR A 40 18.92 13.72 13.43
C THR A 40 19.53 14.37 14.65
N ASN A 41 18.88 14.17 15.80
CA ASN A 41 19.47 14.51 17.08
C ASN A 41 20.64 13.55 17.25
N SER A 42 21.84 13.99 16.87
CA SER A 42 23.05 13.18 16.80
C SER A 42 23.64 12.84 18.18
N LYS A 43 22.78 12.67 19.20
CA LYS A 43 23.19 12.02 20.43
C LYS A 43 23.60 10.60 20.07
N ARG A 44 24.87 10.27 20.27
CA ARG A 44 25.35 8.88 20.14
C ARG A 44 24.45 7.99 20.94
N VAL A 45 23.71 7.15 20.25
CA VAL A 45 22.79 6.18 20.85
C VAL A 45 23.65 5.03 21.40
N HIS A 46 23.67 4.87 22.71
CA HIS A 46 24.31 3.72 23.35
C HIS A 46 23.31 2.57 23.43
N VAL A 47 23.45 1.57 22.54
CA VAL A 47 22.65 0.34 22.60
C VAL A 47 23.02 -0.42 23.87
N ASN A 48 22.11 -0.50 24.82
CA ASN A 48 22.29 -1.33 26.00
C ASN A 48 22.02 -2.81 25.66
N ARG A 49 23.04 -3.53 25.26
CA ARG A 49 22.96 -4.95 24.86
C ARG A 49 22.60 -5.90 26.00
N ASN A 50 22.68 -5.43 27.25
CA ASN A 50 22.38 -6.27 28.43
C ASN A 50 20.88 -6.36 28.73
N LYS A 51 20.04 -5.50 28.12
CA LYS A 51 18.60 -5.49 28.32
C LYS A 51 17.92 -5.95 27.02
N LYS A 52 17.47 -7.20 27.00
CA LYS A 52 16.69 -7.74 25.88
C LYS A 52 15.25 -7.25 25.94
N THR A 53 14.76 -6.70 24.82
CA THR A 53 13.35 -6.34 24.61
C THR A 53 12.77 -7.32 23.57
N THR A 54 11.61 -7.90 23.87
CA THR A 54 10.92 -8.81 22.93
C THR A 54 9.58 -8.22 22.55
N ILE A 55 9.28 -8.18 21.25
CA ILE A 55 8.02 -7.72 20.66
C ILE A 55 7.26 -8.93 20.09
N LYS A 56 6.05 -9.17 20.55
CA LYS A 56 5.13 -10.16 19.98
C LYS A 56 4.43 -9.55 18.77
N LEU A 57 4.82 -9.96 17.55
CA LEU A 57 4.28 -9.49 16.31
C LEU A 57 3.42 -10.58 15.64
N ALA A 58 2.11 -10.33 15.54
CA ALA A 58 1.20 -11.22 14.80
C ALA A 58 1.03 -10.77 13.35
N THR A 59 0.79 -11.71 12.42
CA THR A 59 0.51 -11.39 11.03
C THR A 59 -0.85 -11.92 10.57
N SER A 60 -1.47 -11.23 9.62
CA SER A 60 -2.66 -11.73 8.92
C SER A 60 -2.33 -12.83 7.90
N TRP A 61 -1.06 -13.17 7.75
CA TRP A 61 -0.55 -14.11 6.75
C TRP A 61 -0.13 -15.44 7.37
N PRO A 62 -0.17 -16.55 6.60
CA PRO A 62 0.43 -17.82 6.99
C PRO A 62 1.94 -17.69 7.22
N ALA A 63 2.53 -18.62 7.95
CA ALA A 63 3.98 -18.77 8.02
C ALA A 63 4.56 -18.95 6.61
N HIS A 64 5.69 -18.32 6.33
CA HIS A 64 6.42 -18.40 5.05
C HIS A 64 5.58 -17.99 3.83
N PHE A 65 4.48 -17.24 4.05
CA PHE A 65 3.67 -16.76 2.93
C PHE A 65 4.54 -15.88 2.04
N PRO A 66 4.59 -16.16 0.73
CA PRO A 66 5.53 -15.49 -0.16
C PRO A 66 5.38 -13.97 -0.13
N ILE A 67 6.49 -13.28 -0.14
CA ILE A 67 6.66 -11.82 -0.11
C ILE A 67 6.11 -11.19 1.18
N MET A 68 4.81 -11.33 1.47
CA MET A 68 4.19 -10.68 2.64
C MET A 68 4.64 -11.32 3.96
N GLY A 69 4.57 -12.64 4.10
CA GLY A 69 5.03 -13.35 5.30
C GLY A 69 6.56 -13.37 5.40
N THR A 70 7.24 -13.75 4.31
CA THR A 70 8.71 -13.76 4.28
C THR A 70 9.33 -12.38 4.44
N GLY A 71 8.68 -11.31 4.00
CA GLY A 71 9.15 -9.94 4.23
C GLY A 71 9.14 -9.55 5.71
N VAL A 72 8.13 -10.00 6.47
CA VAL A 72 8.10 -9.81 7.92
C VAL A 72 9.15 -10.68 8.64
N GLU A 73 9.42 -11.89 8.13
CA GLU A 73 10.51 -12.73 8.63
C GLU A 73 11.88 -12.09 8.38
N GLU A 74 12.08 -11.50 7.22
CA GLU A 74 13.28 -10.73 6.86
C GLU A 74 13.43 -9.50 7.76
N PHE A 75 12.34 -8.77 8.03
CA PHE A 75 12.31 -7.66 9.00
C PHE A 75 12.74 -8.10 10.39
N ALA A 76 12.21 -9.21 10.92
CA ALA A 76 12.58 -9.72 12.24
C ALA A 76 14.07 -10.04 12.33
N LYS A 77 14.64 -10.71 11.31
CA LYS A 77 16.07 -10.99 11.22
C LYS A 77 16.91 -9.72 11.12
N ARG A 78 16.43 -8.72 10.37
CA ARG A 78 17.10 -7.42 10.26
C ARG A 78 17.17 -6.71 11.60
N ILE A 79 16.07 -6.68 12.35
CA ILE A 79 16.02 -6.09 13.71
C ILE A 79 17.01 -6.79 14.64
N GLU A 80 17.05 -8.12 14.66
CA GLU A 80 18.01 -8.87 15.48
C GLU A 80 19.46 -8.52 15.13
N ALA A 81 19.77 -8.46 13.82
CA ALA A 81 21.12 -8.16 13.33
C ALA A 81 21.57 -6.73 13.71
N ILE A 82 20.74 -5.70 13.45
CA ILE A 82 21.13 -4.30 13.71
C ILE A 82 21.10 -3.93 15.19
N SER A 83 20.28 -4.61 16.00
CA SER A 83 20.23 -4.40 17.45
C SER A 83 21.29 -5.19 18.22
N GLY A 84 22.03 -6.10 17.55
CA GLY A 84 22.94 -7.02 18.20
C GLY A 84 22.25 -7.92 19.22
N GLY A 85 20.95 -8.24 18.98
CA GLY A 85 20.14 -9.11 19.82
C GLY A 85 19.46 -8.41 21.01
N SER A 86 19.64 -7.09 21.20
CA SER A 86 18.97 -6.34 22.26
C SER A 86 17.46 -6.15 22.00
N LEU A 87 17.02 -6.24 20.74
CA LEU A 87 15.63 -6.24 20.34
C LEU A 87 15.30 -7.50 19.51
N GLU A 88 14.31 -8.26 19.96
CA GLU A 88 13.81 -9.47 19.33
C GLU A 88 12.37 -9.28 18.85
N ILE A 89 12.10 -9.62 17.60
CA ILE A 89 10.73 -9.70 17.08
C ILE A 89 10.29 -11.17 17.06
N LYS A 90 9.40 -11.54 17.95
CA LYS A 90 8.82 -12.89 17.99
C LYS A 90 7.58 -12.95 17.11
N LEU A 91 7.68 -13.67 15.99
CA LEU A 91 6.63 -13.76 14.98
C LEU A 91 5.57 -14.79 15.32
N TYR A 92 4.32 -14.41 15.08
CA TYR A 92 3.15 -15.26 15.23
C TYR A 92 2.30 -15.19 13.96
N PRO A 93 2.40 -16.19 13.08
CA PRO A 93 1.59 -16.27 11.87
C PRO A 93 0.09 -16.32 12.19
N LYS A 94 -0.75 -16.08 11.16
CA LYS A 94 -2.20 -16.10 11.31
C LYS A 94 -2.70 -17.32 12.12
N ASN A 95 -3.71 -17.11 12.95
CA ASN A 95 -4.36 -18.16 13.76
C ASN A 95 -3.45 -18.84 14.81
N THR A 96 -2.27 -18.27 15.10
CA THR A 96 -1.38 -18.78 16.15
C THR A 96 -1.74 -18.19 17.52
N LEU A 97 -1.80 -16.86 17.63
CA LEU A 97 -2.26 -16.16 18.84
C LEU A 97 -3.68 -15.64 18.69
N VAL A 98 -4.01 -15.12 17.49
CA VAL A 98 -5.29 -14.50 17.19
C VAL A 98 -5.69 -14.84 15.75
N PRO A 99 -6.99 -14.81 15.40
CA PRO A 99 -7.45 -14.93 14.02
C PRO A 99 -6.85 -13.85 13.12
N ALA A 100 -6.70 -14.16 11.82
CA ALA A 100 -6.04 -13.29 10.83
C ALA A 100 -6.59 -11.84 10.80
N LEU A 101 -7.91 -11.67 10.95
CA LEU A 101 -8.56 -10.36 10.92
C LEU A 101 -8.89 -9.79 12.30
N ALA A 102 -8.34 -10.39 13.38
CA ALA A 102 -8.49 -9.91 14.76
C ALA A 102 -7.23 -9.22 15.30
N VAL A 103 -6.15 -9.12 14.49
CA VAL A 103 -4.84 -8.57 14.92
C VAL A 103 -4.94 -7.11 15.33
N PHE A 104 -5.81 -6.30 14.70
CA PHE A 104 -6.04 -4.90 15.05
C PHE A 104 -6.55 -4.77 16.50
N ASP A 105 -7.61 -5.50 16.85
CA ASP A 105 -8.20 -5.43 18.19
C ASP A 105 -7.26 -6.00 19.26
N ALA A 106 -6.57 -7.09 18.94
CA ALA A 106 -5.59 -7.68 19.83
C ALA A 106 -4.40 -6.73 20.11
N CYS A 107 -3.95 -5.98 19.10
CA CYS A 107 -2.89 -4.99 19.28
C CYS A 107 -3.42 -3.74 20.01
N SER A 108 -4.59 -3.24 19.63
CA SER A 108 -5.24 -2.11 20.29
C SER A 108 -5.42 -2.33 21.80
N SER A 109 -5.82 -3.54 22.19
CA SER A 109 -6.00 -3.93 23.59
C SER A 109 -4.70 -4.28 24.33
N GLY A 110 -3.56 -4.42 23.63
CA GLY A 110 -2.28 -4.82 24.20
C GLY A 110 -2.10 -6.33 24.41
N GLN A 111 -2.98 -7.17 23.85
CA GLN A 111 -2.80 -8.62 23.84
C GLN A 111 -1.55 -9.04 23.06
N ILE A 112 -1.25 -8.33 21.99
CA ILE A 112 -0.02 -8.41 21.21
C ILE A 112 0.63 -7.04 21.11
N ASP A 113 1.95 -7.00 20.87
CA ASP A 113 2.73 -5.75 20.84
C ASP A 113 2.70 -5.06 19.47
N ALA A 114 2.61 -5.84 18.40
CA ALA A 114 2.57 -5.34 17.04
C ALA A 114 1.85 -6.32 16.11
N PHE A 115 1.47 -5.82 14.92
CA PHE A 115 0.96 -6.67 13.85
C PHE A 115 1.39 -6.18 12.47
N HIS A 116 1.30 -7.10 11.48
CA HIS A 116 1.47 -6.80 10.07
C HIS A 116 0.25 -7.25 9.28
N SER A 117 -0.39 -6.30 8.55
CA SER A 117 -1.65 -6.51 7.85
C SER A 117 -1.88 -5.47 6.74
N GLY A 118 -3.13 -5.33 6.28
CA GLY A 118 -3.57 -4.27 5.38
C GLY A 118 -4.60 -3.35 6.06
N PRO A 119 -4.41 -2.02 6.03
CA PRO A 119 -5.29 -1.05 6.70
C PRO A 119 -6.76 -1.16 6.28
N TYR A 120 -7.03 -1.54 5.04
CA TYR A 120 -8.39 -1.66 4.51
C TYR A 120 -9.26 -2.73 5.22
N TYR A 121 -8.65 -3.70 5.89
CA TYR A 121 -9.41 -4.72 6.64
C TYR A 121 -10.19 -4.12 7.82
N TRP A 122 -9.76 -2.96 8.29
CA TRP A 122 -10.37 -2.26 9.42
C TRP A 122 -11.40 -1.18 9.00
N LYS A 123 -11.83 -1.18 7.74
CA LYS A 123 -12.86 -0.29 7.20
C LYS A 123 -14.11 -0.22 8.08
N GLY A 124 -14.53 -1.36 8.64
CA GLY A 124 -15.70 -1.44 9.55
C GLY A 124 -15.52 -0.69 10.87
N LYS A 125 -14.28 -0.38 11.28
CA LYS A 125 -13.98 0.41 12.48
C LYS A 125 -13.95 1.91 12.17
N ASN A 126 -13.29 2.25 11.07
CA ASN A 126 -13.26 3.60 10.52
C ASN A 126 -13.00 3.51 9.01
N SER A 127 -13.94 4.04 8.21
CA SER A 127 -13.82 3.98 6.75
C SER A 127 -12.57 4.70 6.22
N ALA A 128 -12.02 5.68 6.95
CA ALA A 128 -10.79 6.36 6.61
C ALA A 128 -9.58 5.42 6.49
N PHE A 129 -9.60 4.27 7.19
CA PHE A 129 -8.47 3.34 7.18
C PHE A 129 -8.25 2.69 5.82
N SER A 130 -9.31 2.54 5.01
CA SER A 130 -9.17 2.06 3.63
C SER A 130 -8.30 2.96 2.77
N LEU A 131 -8.32 4.27 3.03
CA LEU A 131 -7.58 5.28 2.26
C LEU A 131 -6.06 5.16 2.44
N PHE A 132 -5.59 4.59 3.56
CA PHE A 132 -4.17 4.36 3.79
C PHE A 132 -3.63 3.11 3.09
N SER A 133 -4.50 2.23 2.60
CA SER A 133 -4.08 1.12 1.74
C SER A 133 -4.00 1.53 0.27
N GLY A 134 -5.10 2.02 -0.27
CA GLY A 134 -5.18 2.41 -1.68
C GLY A 134 -6.58 2.87 -2.05
N ILE A 135 -6.67 3.54 -3.20
CA ILE A 135 -7.92 4.06 -3.74
C ILE A 135 -8.03 3.59 -5.19
N PRO A 136 -9.19 3.10 -5.62
CA PRO A 136 -9.42 2.82 -7.03
C PRO A 136 -9.07 4.04 -7.91
N PHE A 137 -8.32 3.81 -9.00
CA PHE A 137 -7.79 4.86 -9.88
C PHE A 137 -6.87 5.89 -9.17
N GLY A 138 -6.35 5.56 -7.99
CA GLY A 138 -5.53 6.43 -7.16
C GLY A 138 -4.03 6.31 -7.44
N PHE A 139 -3.25 6.43 -6.38
CA PHE A 139 -1.80 6.44 -6.42
C PHE A 139 -1.19 5.12 -6.89
N THR A 140 -0.15 5.18 -7.70
CA THR A 140 0.84 4.12 -7.85
C THR A 140 1.62 3.91 -6.55
N ALA A 141 2.43 2.84 -6.47
CA ALA A 141 3.25 2.58 -5.28
C ALA A 141 4.23 3.71 -4.97
N GLU A 142 4.82 4.35 -5.99
CA GLU A 142 5.72 5.49 -5.82
C GLU A 142 4.98 6.73 -5.32
N GLU A 143 3.84 7.04 -5.91
CA GLU A 143 3.03 8.21 -5.54
C GLU A 143 2.46 8.08 -4.12
N VAL A 144 1.98 6.90 -3.72
CA VAL A 144 1.48 6.71 -2.35
C VAL A 144 2.60 6.79 -1.31
N ASN A 145 3.79 6.25 -1.60
CA ASN A 145 4.94 6.41 -0.72
C ASN A 145 5.36 7.88 -0.61
N SER A 146 5.32 8.64 -1.72
CA SER A 146 5.56 10.09 -1.72
C SER A 146 4.54 10.83 -0.86
N TRP A 147 3.25 10.53 -1.00
CA TRP A 147 2.21 11.12 -0.14
C TRP A 147 2.40 10.76 1.32
N MET A 148 2.66 9.48 1.63
CA MET A 148 2.87 9.02 3.00
C MET A 148 4.04 9.75 3.67
N LEU A 149 5.20 9.84 3.00
CA LEU A 149 6.43 10.33 3.61
C LEU A 149 6.57 11.86 3.55
N TYR A 150 5.99 12.52 2.52
CA TYR A 150 6.20 13.94 2.24
C TYR A 150 4.91 14.73 2.02
N GLY A 151 3.77 14.06 1.85
CA GLY A 151 2.46 14.68 1.61
C GLY A 151 1.54 14.73 2.82
N GLY A 152 2.01 14.35 4.02
CA GLY A 152 1.24 14.37 5.26
C GLY A 152 0.46 13.08 5.56
N GLY A 153 0.63 12.04 4.74
CA GLY A 153 -0.07 10.76 4.90
C GLY A 153 0.23 10.07 6.23
N MET A 154 1.52 10.00 6.63
CA MET A 154 1.94 9.37 7.89
C MET A 154 1.42 10.12 9.11
N GLU A 155 1.37 11.45 9.08
CA GLU A 155 0.84 12.27 10.18
C GLU A 155 -0.65 12.01 10.37
N LEU A 156 -1.42 11.96 9.27
CA LEU A 156 -2.84 11.63 9.29
C LEU A 156 -3.07 10.20 9.79
N TRP A 157 -2.29 9.26 9.31
CA TRP A 157 -2.41 7.86 9.73
C TRP A 157 -2.16 7.69 11.22
N LYS A 158 -1.07 8.24 11.73
CA LYS A 158 -0.75 8.26 13.17
C LYS A 158 -1.85 8.96 13.98
N LYS A 159 -2.35 10.13 13.52
CA LYS A 159 -3.45 10.87 14.14
C LYS A 159 -4.71 10.02 14.33
N HIS A 160 -5.10 9.26 13.32
CA HIS A 160 -6.32 8.47 13.39
C HIS A 160 -6.13 7.14 14.14
N TYR A 161 -4.97 6.48 14.00
CA TYR A 161 -4.67 5.22 14.67
C TYR A 161 -4.43 5.39 16.19
N GLN A 162 -3.91 6.52 16.64
CA GLN A 162 -3.74 6.76 18.08
C GLN A 162 -5.05 6.74 18.87
N LYS A 163 -6.19 7.02 18.23
CA LYS A 163 -7.53 6.89 18.84
C LYS A 163 -7.84 5.45 19.26
N TYR A 164 -7.13 4.49 18.67
CA TYR A 164 -7.22 3.05 18.92
C TYR A 164 -5.99 2.51 19.66
N ASN A 165 -5.19 3.38 20.28
CA ASN A 165 -3.95 2.99 20.96
C ASN A 165 -2.95 2.29 20.02
N LEU A 166 -2.84 2.74 18.76
CA LEU A 166 -1.99 2.16 17.73
C LEU A 166 -1.02 3.19 17.15
N TYR A 167 0.15 2.70 16.71
CA TYR A 167 1.20 3.47 16.06
C TYR A 167 1.63 2.78 14.77
N PRO A 168 1.20 3.27 13.59
CA PRO A 168 1.46 2.65 12.30
C PRO A 168 2.81 3.08 11.72
N LEU A 169 3.41 2.16 10.97
CA LEU A 169 4.55 2.35 10.08
C LEU A 169 4.25 1.71 8.72
N LEU A 170 4.96 2.12 7.68
CA LEU A 170 4.88 1.46 6.38
C LEU A 170 5.44 0.03 6.50
N GLY A 171 4.63 -0.96 6.17
CA GLY A 171 4.97 -2.38 6.30
C GLY A 171 5.23 -3.08 4.97
N GLY A 172 5.08 -2.39 3.85
CA GLY A 172 5.22 -2.92 2.50
C GLY A 172 4.24 -2.27 1.54
N ASN A 173 4.39 -2.60 0.25
CA ASN A 173 3.45 -2.22 -0.79
C ASN A 173 3.35 -3.35 -1.81
N THR A 174 2.14 -3.73 -2.19
CA THR A 174 1.91 -4.81 -3.15
C THR A 174 2.18 -4.40 -4.60
N ASN A 175 2.45 -3.12 -4.84
CA ASN A 175 2.49 -2.55 -6.17
C ASN A 175 1.12 -2.65 -6.87
N ILE A 176 1.07 -2.47 -8.20
CA ILE A 176 -0.18 -2.55 -8.97
C ILE A 176 -0.77 -3.96 -8.86
N GLN A 177 -2.02 -4.03 -8.40
CA GLN A 177 -2.77 -5.27 -8.30
C GLN A 177 -3.59 -5.54 -9.58
N MET A 178 -3.82 -6.82 -9.84
CA MET A 178 -4.69 -7.25 -10.93
C MET A 178 -6.17 -7.18 -10.52
N GLY A 179 -7.05 -6.93 -11.48
CA GLY A 179 -8.50 -6.76 -11.28
C GLY A 179 -9.24 -8.02 -10.83
N GLY A 180 -8.56 -9.16 -10.87
CA GLY A 180 -9.03 -10.42 -10.30
C GLY A 180 -9.28 -11.54 -11.30
N TRP A 181 -9.72 -12.65 -10.73
CA TRP A 181 -10.01 -13.92 -11.38
C TRP A 181 -11.50 -14.15 -11.45
N PHE A 182 -11.99 -14.46 -12.64
CA PHE A 182 -13.41 -14.66 -12.92
C PHE A 182 -13.65 -16.03 -13.54
N ARG A 183 -14.74 -16.69 -13.12
CA ARG A 183 -15.14 -17.97 -13.69
C ARG A 183 -15.72 -17.84 -15.10
N LYS A 184 -16.28 -16.66 -15.40
CA LYS A 184 -16.86 -16.29 -16.72
C LYS A 184 -16.21 -15.00 -17.23
N PRO A 185 -16.21 -14.77 -18.55
CA PRO A 185 -15.72 -13.51 -19.08
C PRO A 185 -16.64 -12.35 -18.68
N ILE A 186 -16.06 -11.16 -18.53
CA ILE A 186 -16.77 -9.90 -18.35
C ILE A 186 -16.68 -9.15 -19.68
N ASN A 187 -17.77 -9.08 -20.41
CA ASN A 187 -17.84 -8.43 -21.71
C ASN A 187 -18.54 -7.05 -21.63
N SER A 188 -19.24 -6.79 -20.53
CA SER A 188 -19.95 -5.54 -20.26
C SER A 188 -20.26 -5.36 -18.79
N LEU A 189 -20.75 -4.17 -18.40
CA LEU A 189 -21.23 -3.91 -17.05
C LEU A 189 -22.39 -4.83 -16.62
N ALA A 190 -23.17 -5.33 -17.58
CA ALA A 190 -24.26 -6.26 -17.26
C ALA A 190 -23.74 -7.59 -16.69
N ASP A 191 -22.56 -8.04 -17.09
CA ASP A 191 -21.95 -9.27 -16.56
C ASP A 191 -21.47 -9.13 -15.12
N MET A 192 -21.37 -7.92 -14.60
CA MET A 192 -21.02 -7.64 -13.20
C MET A 192 -22.22 -7.78 -12.24
N GLN A 193 -23.45 -7.76 -12.76
CA GLN A 193 -24.64 -7.76 -11.93
C GLN A 193 -24.81 -9.05 -11.13
N GLY A 194 -24.90 -8.92 -9.80
CA GLY A 194 -25.13 -10.03 -8.90
C GLY A 194 -23.93 -10.94 -8.64
N LEU A 195 -22.76 -10.67 -9.26
CA LEU A 195 -21.55 -11.46 -9.00
C LEU A 195 -21.19 -11.44 -7.51
N LYS A 196 -20.94 -12.59 -6.94
CA LYS A 196 -20.35 -12.73 -5.60
C LYS A 196 -18.84 -12.68 -5.74
N MET A 197 -18.21 -11.57 -5.34
CA MET A 197 -16.77 -11.38 -5.50
C MET A 197 -16.10 -11.14 -4.17
N ARG A 198 -15.01 -11.88 -3.90
CA ARG A 198 -14.12 -11.50 -2.79
C ARG A 198 -13.31 -10.31 -3.22
N ILE A 199 -13.53 -9.19 -2.55
CA ILE A 199 -12.78 -7.95 -2.75
C ILE A 199 -12.85 -7.09 -1.46
N PRO A 200 -11.72 -6.66 -0.88
CA PRO A 200 -11.69 -5.85 0.34
C PRO A 200 -11.80 -4.35 0.05
N GLY A 201 -11.80 -3.59 1.12
CA GLY A 201 -11.52 -2.15 1.11
C GLY A 201 -12.52 -1.31 0.33
N LEU A 202 -12.00 -0.22 -0.22
CA LEU A 202 -12.77 0.73 -1.01
C LEU A 202 -13.16 0.17 -2.38
N GLY A 203 -12.32 -0.73 -2.94
CA GLY A 203 -12.65 -1.48 -4.15
C GLY A 203 -13.97 -2.23 -4.02
N GLY A 204 -14.20 -2.88 -2.88
CA GLY A 204 -15.46 -3.58 -2.61
C GLY A 204 -16.68 -2.65 -2.63
N GLU A 205 -16.58 -1.44 -2.06
CA GLU A 205 -17.67 -0.44 -2.11
C GLU A 205 -17.97 0.03 -3.54
N VAL A 206 -16.91 0.26 -4.34
CA VAL A 206 -17.06 0.65 -5.74
C VAL A 206 -17.71 -0.46 -6.55
N PHE A 207 -17.27 -1.70 -6.41
CA PHE A 207 -17.87 -2.85 -7.10
C PHE A 207 -19.32 -3.08 -6.65
N ALA A 208 -19.65 -2.84 -5.37
CA ALA A 208 -21.04 -2.91 -4.89
C ALA A 208 -21.96 -1.90 -5.61
N LYS A 209 -21.50 -0.67 -5.81
CA LYS A 209 -22.21 0.34 -6.60
C LYS A 209 -22.40 -0.05 -8.07
N MET A 210 -21.52 -0.91 -8.59
CA MET A 210 -21.61 -1.44 -9.93
C MET A 210 -22.49 -2.70 -10.04
N GLY A 211 -23.11 -3.14 -8.93
CA GLY A 211 -24.04 -4.29 -8.89
C GLY A 211 -23.40 -5.61 -8.47
N VAL A 212 -22.13 -5.61 -8.07
CA VAL A 212 -21.43 -6.78 -7.50
C VAL A 212 -21.85 -6.96 -6.03
N ASN A 213 -21.82 -8.20 -5.53
CA ASN A 213 -21.98 -8.53 -4.11
C ASN A 213 -20.59 -8.82 -3.50
N PRO A 214 -19.90 -7.81 -2.92
CA PRO A 214 -18.58 -8.00 -2.37
C PRO A 214 -18.63 -8.76 -1.03
N VAL A 215 -17.67 -9.65 -0.82
CA VAL A 215 -17.45 -10.35 0.44
C VAL A 215 -15.99 -10.27 0.87
N LEU A 216 -15.73 -10.22 2.16
CA LEU A 216 -14.38 -10.26 2.71
C LEU A 216 -14.09 -11.68 3.22
N LEU A 217 -13.04 -12.31 2.66
CA LEU A 217 -12.54 -13.60 3.10
C LEU A 217 -11.02 -13.51 3.33
N PRO A 218 -10.49 -14.15 4.37
CA PRO A 218 -9.06 -14.26 4.58
C PRO A 218 -8.42 -15.18 3.52
N ALA A 219 -7.13 -14.97 3.22
CA ALA A 219 -6.39 -15.66 2.15
C ALA A 219 -6.62 -17.18 2.07
N GLY A 220 -6.65 -17.86 3.22
CA GLY A 220 -6.75 -19.32 3.27
C GLY A 220 -8.12 -19.90 2.89
N GLU A 221 -9.13 -19.06 2.70
CA GLU A 221 -10.51 -19.48 2.42
C GLU A 221 -10.93 -19.19 0.97
N ILE A 222 -10.15 -18.38 0.26
CA ILE A 222 -10.53 -17.86 -1.06
C ILE A 222 -10.62 -18.98 -2.10
N TYR A 223 -9.57 -19.81 -2.22
CA TYR A 223 -9.53 -20.87 -3.25
C TYR A 223 -10.73 -21.83 -3.12
N THR A 224 -10.97 -22.33 -1.92
CA THR A 224 -12.08 -23.27 -1.65
C THR A 224 -13.44 -22.62 -1.91
N SER A 225 -13.61 -21.34 -1.58
CA SER A 225 -14.84 -20.59 -1.83
C SER A 225 -15.09 -20.41 -3.34
N LEU A 226 -14.03 -20.13 -4.10
CA LEU A 226 -14.10 -19.99 -5.55
C LEU A 226 -14.34 -21.37 -6.23
N GLU A 227 -13.65 -22.41 -5.79
CA GLU A 227 -13.81 -23.79 -6.29
C GLU A 227 -15.22 -24.30 -6.10
N ARG A 228 -15.80 -24.10 -4.91
CA ARG A 228 -17.16 -24.54 -4.55
C ARG A 228 -18.26 -23.65 -5.13
N GLY A 229 -17.92 -22.52 -5.77
CA GLY A 229 -18.90 -21.57 -6.30
C GLY A 229 -19.63 -20.75 -5.24
N VAL A 230 -19.09 -20.68 -4.02
CA VAL A 230 -19.58 -19.76 -2.97
C VAL A 230 -19.36 -18.31 -3.42
N ILE A 231 -18.25 -18.06 -4.14
CA ILE A 231 -17.95 -16.83 -4.86
C ILE A 231 -17.73 -17.11 -6.35
N ASP A 232 -18.06 -16.14 -7.21
CA ASP A 232 -17.95 -16.22 -8.66
C ASP A 232 -16.62 -15.63 -9.16
N ALA A 233 -16.04 -14.74 -8.37
CA ALA A 233 -14.79 -14.03 -8.67
C ALA A 233 -14.02 -13.70 -7.39
N THR A 234 -12.73 -13.45 -7.56
CA THR A 234 -11.86 -12.97 -6.49
C THR A 234 -10.78 -12.08 -7.07
N GLU A 235 -10.41 -11.01 -6.36
CA GLU A 235 -9.09 -10.43 -6.47
C GLU A 235 -8.22 -10.92 -5.31
N TRP A 236 -6.90 -10.81 -5.46
CA TRP A 236 -5.98 -11.06 -4.35
C TRP A 236 -4.83 -10.05 -4.38
N VAL A 237 -3.84 -10.21 -5.25
CA VAL A 237 -2.77 -9.22 -5.42
C VAL A 237 -2.36 -9.14 -6.89
N GLY A 238 -1.63 -10.14 -7.36
CA GLY A 238 -1.07 -10.14 -8.69
C GLY A 238 -0.39 -11.46 -9.02
N PRO A 239 0.20 -11.61 -10.22
CA PRO A 239 0.71 -12.88 -10.74
C PRO A 239 1.56 -13.68 -9.76
N ALA A 240 2.44 -13.03 -8.97
CA ALA A 240 3.37 -13.68 -8.07
C ALA A 240 2.69 -14.50 -6.97
N LEU A 241 1.65 -13.94 -6.35
CA LEU A 241 0.89 -14.62 -5.30
C LEU A 241 -0.24 -15.45 -5.88
N ASP A 242 -0.94 -14.93 -6.88
CA ASP A 242 -2.14 -15.52 -7.44
C ASP A 242 -1.86 -16.89 -8.08
N ILE A 243 -0.70 -17.06 -8.74
CA ILE A 243 -0.29 -18.37 -9.28
C ILE A 243 -0.10 -19.42 -8.17
N LYS A 244 0.39 -18.99 -6.99
CA LYS A 244 0.61 -19.88 -5.84
C LYS A 244 -0.71 -20.22 -5.13
N MET A 245 -1.69 -19.30 -5.19
CA MET A 245 -3.06 -19.55 -4.72
C MET A 245 -3.84 -20.48 -5.63
N GLY A 246 -3.40 -20.68 -6.88
CA GLY A 246 -3.98 -21.64 -7.82
C GLY A 246 -5.30 -21.20 -8.43
N PHE A 247 -5.70 -19.94 -8.36
CA PHE A 247 -6.99 -19.44 -8.84
C PHE A 247 -7.25 -19.75 -10.31
N TYR A 248 -6.19 -19.76 -11.13
CA TYR A 248 -6.26 -20.09 -12.56
C TYR A 248 -6.87 -21.49 -12.87
N LYS A 249 -6.87 -22.41 -11.89
CA LYS A 249 -7.43 -23.74 -12.05
C LYS A 249 -8.96 -23.75 -12.04
N VAL A 250 -9.57 -22.78 -11.40
CA VAL A 250 -11.01 -22.71 -11.13
C VAL A 250 -11.68 -21.47 -11.72
N ALA A 251 -10.90 -20.45 -12.09
CA ALA A 251 -11.34 -19.21 -12.72
C ALA A 251 -10.30 -18.75 -13.75
N PRO A 252 -10.51 -19.06 -15.06
CA PRO A 252 -9.48 -18.89 -16.07
C PRO A 252 -9.32 -17.47 -16.61
N TYR A 253 -10.26 -16.55 -16.32
CA TYR A 253 -10.23 -15.16 -16.81
C TYR A 253 -9.54 -14.26 -15.81
N TYR A 254 -8.44 -13.61 -16.19
CA TYR A 254 -7.61 -12.78 -15.33
C TYR A 254 -7.51 -11.36 -15.88
N TYR A 255 -8.05 -10.42 -15.14
CA TYR A 255 -8.22 -9.05 -15.60
C TYR A 255 -7.14 -8.10 -15.04
N SER A 256 -6.71 -7.14 -15.87
CA SER A 256 -5.94 -5.99 -15.38
C SER A 256 -6.76 -5.17 -14.39
N GLY A 257 -6.10 -4.65 -13.34
CA GLY A 257 -6.78 -3.96 -12.26
C GLY A 257 -6.64 -2.44 -12.31
N TRP A 258 -7.60 -1.76 -11.68
CA TRP A 258 -7.60 -0.34 -11.41
C TRP A 258 -8.02 -0.01 -9.96
N HIS A 259 -8.38 -1.05 -9.20
CA HIS A 259 -8.94 -0.90 -7.85
C HIS A 259 -7.87 -0.64 -6.78
N GLU A 260 -6.65 -1.16 -6.95
CA GLU A 260 -5.51 -0.97 -6.06
C GLU A 260 -4.20 -0.81 -6.86
N PRO A 261 -3.91 0.39 -7.39
CA PRO A 261 -2.71 0.61 -8.19
C PRO A 261 -1.43 0.71 -7.35
N GLY A 262 -1.55 0.83 -6.02
CA GLY A 262 -0.44 0.83 -5.08
C GLY A 262 -0.95 0.57 -3.66
N SER A 263 -1.10 -0.71 -3.25
CA SER A 263 -1.69 -1.05 -1.95
C SER A 263 -0.64 -1.14 -0.86
N VAL A 264 -0.73 -0.23 0.12
CA VAL A 264 0.15 -0.16 1.29
C VAL A 264 -0.23 -1.24 2.30
N LEU A 265 0.77 -1.91 2.84
CA LEU A 265 0.68 -2.78 4.01
C LEU A 265 1.23 -2.07 5.24
N GLU A 266 0.73 -2.45 6.41
CA GLU A 266 1.06 -1.83 7.67
C GLU A 266 1.92 -2.72 8.57
N LEU A 267 2.88 -2.09 9.25
CA LEU A 267 3.51 -2.59 10.45
C LEU A 267 3.06 -1.70 11.62
N THR A 268 2.15 -2.20 12.43
CA THR A 268 1.50 -1.36 13.44
C THR A 268 1.81 -1.89 14.84
N PHE A 269 2.20 -0.97 15.72
CA PHE A 269 2.50 -1.27 17.13
C PHE A 269 1.35 -0.84 18.03
N ASN A 270 1.16 -1.55 19.15
CA ASN A 270 0.44 -0.99 20.27
C ASN A 270 1.17 0.29 20.72
N LYS A 271 0.43 1.41 20.80
CA LYS A 271 1.05 2.73 21.07
C LYS A 271 1.74 2.78 22.43
N HIS A 272 1.16 2.16 23.45
CA HIS A 272 1.77 2.11 24.78
C HIS A 272 3.08 1.29 24.78
N THR A 273 3.11 0.18 24.03
CA THR A 273 4.34 -0.58 23.80
C THR A 273 5.38 0.28 23.06
N TRP A 274 4.96 0.95 21.98
CA TRP A 274 5.82 1.83 21.19
C TRP A 274 6.43 2.94 22.05
N ASP A 275 5.62 3.62 22.84
CA ASP A 275 6.07 4.76 23.69
C ASP A 275 7.11 4.34 24.72
N LYS A 276 7.06 3.09 25.21
CA LYS A 276 8.02 2.51 26.18
C LYS A 276 9.34 2.03 25.55
N LEU A 277 9.40 1.88 24.23
CA LEU A 277 10.64 1.48 23.57
C LEU A 277 11.71 2.56 23.77
N ALA A 278 12.95 2.11 23.92
CA ALA A 278 14.11 3.00 23.89
C ALA A 278 14.20 3.67 22.51
N ASP A 279 14.72 4.91 22.46
CA ASP A 279 14.78 5.68 21.21
C ASP A 279 15.63 4.99 20.14
N GLU A 280 16.70 4.28 20.54
CA GLU A 280 17.49 3.45 19.64
C GLU A 280 16.68 2.31 19.01
N HIS A 281 15.82 1.64 19.78
CA HIS A 281 14.97 0.58 19.26
C HIS A 281 13.90 1.13 18.30
N LYS A 282 13.32 2.31 18.60
CA LYS A 282 12.40 2.99 17.67
C LYS A 282 13.08 3.31 16.34
N ALA A 283 14.28 3.90 16.40
CA ALA A 283 15.06 4.22 15.20
C ALA A 283 15.40 2.98 14.37
N MET A 284 15.80 1.88 15.02
CA MET A 284 16.06 0.61 14.33
C MET A 284 14.81 0.04 13.66
N ILE A 285 13.65 0.10 14.34
CA ILE A 285 12.37 -0.35 13.78
C ILE A 285 11.97 0.52 12.59
N GLU A 286 12.09 1.84 12.68
CA GLU A 286 11.76 2.77 11.59
C GLU A 286 12.62 2.51 10.35
N VAL A 287 13.93 2.34 10.51
CA VAL A 287 14.85 2.02 9.41
C VAL A 287 14.51 0.66 8.79
N ALA A 288 14.34 -0.38 9.61
CA ALA A 288 14.02 -1.72 9.12
C ALA A 288 12.62 -1.79 8.49
N SER A 289 11.65 -1.00 8.98
CA SER A 289 10.32 -0.85 8.38
C SER A 289 10.41 -0.20 6.98
N SER A 290 11.22 0.85 6.84
CA SER A 290 11.47 1.49 5.54
C SER A 290 12.14 0.54 4.55
N GLU A 291 13.12 -0.25 5.00
CA GLU A 291 13.75 -1.30 4.21
C GLU A 291 12.73 -2.38 3.80
N MET A 292 11.89 -2.84 4.72
CA MET A 292 10.84 -3.83 4.42
C MET A 292 9.84 -3.30 3.39
N ASN A 293 9.40 -2.04 3.53
CA ASN A 293 8.50 -1.39 2.57
C ASN A 293 9.09 -1.37 1.16
N ALA A 294 10.32 -0.91 1.01
CA ALA A 294 11.01 -0.84 -0.27
C ALA A 294 11.24 -2.24 -0.88
N ASN A 295 11.81 -3.16 -0.09
CA ASN A 295 12.12 -4.51 -0.55
C ASN A 295 10.86 -5.28 -0.96
N MET A 296 9.77 -5.16 -0.21
CA MET A 296 8.50 -5.81 -0.54
C MET A 296 7.94 -5.27 -1.87
N THR A 297 7.95 -3.94 -2.06
CA THR A 297 7.50 -3.29 -3.29
C THR A 297 8.28 -3.79 -4.51
N TYR A 298 9.62 -3.81 -4.42
CA TYR A 298 10.46 -4.27 -5.54
C TYR A 298 10.37 -5.77 -5.78
N LYS A 299 10.24 -6.56 -4.72
CA LYS A 299 10.07 -8.02 -4.82
C LYS A 299 8.75 -8.40 -5.49
N PHE A 300 7.64 -7.70 -5.17
CA PHE A 300 6.40 -7.86 -5.90
C PHE A 300 6.57 -7.57 -7.39
N HIS A 301 7.22 -6.45 -7.74
CA HIS A 301 7.46 -6.12 -9.14
C HIS A 301 8.26 -7.22 -9.85
N ALA A 302 9.39 -7.63 -9.29
CA ALA A 302 10.27 -8.64 -9.88
C ALA A 302 9.58 -10.01 -10.02
N GLU A 303 8.91 -10.47 -8.97
CA GLU A 303 8.23 -11.77 -8.96
C GLU A 303 7.01 -11.78 -9.91
N ASN A 304 6.27 -10.65 -10.03
CA ASN A 304 5.14 -10.52 -10.95
C ASN A 304 5.57 -10.69 -12.41
N ILE A 305 6.73 -10.14 -12.81
CA ILE A 305 7.30 -10.31 -14.17
C ILE A 305 7.46 -11.80 -14.50
N HIS A 306 8.09 -12.55 -13.60
CA HIS A 306 8.35 -13.98 -13.82
C HIS A 306 7.06 -14.82 -13.74
N ALA A 307 6.17 -14.51 -12.80
CA ALA A 307 4.93 -15.23 -12.61
C ALA A 307 3.97 -15.02 -13.80
N LEU A 308 3.91 -13.80 -14.36
CA LEU A 308 3.11 -13.52 -15.55
C LEU A 308 3.53 -14.38 -16.73
N GLN A 309 4.85 -14.57 -16.94
CA GLN A 309 5.35 -15.46 -18.02
C GLN A 309 4.94 -16.93 -17.81
N LYS A 310 4.86 -17.36 -16.53
CA LYS A 310 4.35 -18.71 -16.20
C LYS A 310 2.84 -18.82 -16.46
N LEU A 311 2.05 -17.81 -16.04
CA LEU A 311 0.60 -17.77 -16.27
C LEU A 311 0.25 -17.78 -17.77
N LYS A 312 1.02 -17.07 -18.61
CA LYS A 312 0.86 -17.10 -20.07
C LYS A 312 1.05 -18.50 -20.68
N LYS A 313 1.82 -19.39 -20.03
CA LYS A 313 2.00 -20.79 -20.46
C LYS A 313 0.90 -21.73 -19.95
N LEU A 314 0.12 -21.27 -18.99
CA LEU A 314 -1.07 -21.95 -18.48
C LEU A 314 -2.28 -21.41 -19.27
N ASN A 315 -3.37 -22.12 -19.29
CA ASN A 315 -4.56 -21.75 -20.07
C ASN A 315 -5.33 -20.54 -19.46
N VAL A 316 -4.58 -19.48 -19.07
CA VAL A 316 -5.11 -18.25 -18.48
C VAL A 316 -5.46 -17.26 -19.58
N LYS A 317 -6.67 -16.72 -19.52
CA LYS A 317 -7.17 -15.70 -20.44
C LYS A 317 -6.97 -14.32 -19.82
N LEU A 318 -5.84 -13.68 -20.17
CA LEU A 318 -5.56 -12.30 -19.76
C LEU A 318 -6.49 -11.35 -20.51
N ALA A 319 -7.14 -10.44 -19.80
CA ALA A 319 -8.08 -9.47 -20.35
C ALA A 319 -8.00 -8.11 -19.64
N GLN A 320 -8.60 -7.11 -20.26
CA GLN A 320 -8.88 -5.81 -19.66
C GLN A 320 -10.38 -5.68 -19.45
N PHE A 321 -10.80 -4.96 -18.42
CA PHE A 321 -12.21 -4.64 -18.27
C PHE A 321 -12.69 -3.78 -19.44
N PRO A 322 -13.92 -4.02 -19.93
CA PRO A 322 -14.53 -3.15 -20.94
C PRO A 322 -14.62 -1.68 -20.49
N ASP A 323 -14.70 -0.78 -21.47
CA ASP A 323 -14.74 0.66 -21.20
C ASP A 323 -15.95 1.08 -20.39
N ASP A 324 -17.11 0.44 -20.58
CA ASP A 324 -18.33 0.70 -19.81
C ASP A 324 -18.17 0.29 -18.33
N VAL A 325 -17.46 -0.81 -18.04
CA VAL A 325 -17.11 -1.24 -16.67
C VAL A 325 -16.16 -0.24 -16.03
N THR A 326 -15.12 0.19 -16.76
CA THR A 326 -14.15 1.18 -16.27
C THR A 326 -14.80 2.55 -16.02
N ALA A 327 -15.68 3.00 -16.92
CA ALA A 327 -16.43 4.24 -16.77
C ALA A 327 -17.41 4.18 -15.58
N ALA A 328 -18.10 3.05 -15.40
CA ALA A 328 -18.98 2.81 -14.26
C ALA A 328 -18.18 2.81 -12.94
N GLY A 329 -16.99 2.20 -12.92
CA GLY A 329 -16.10 2.21 -11.77
C GLY A 329 -15.68 3.62 -11.35
N LYS A 330 -15.30 4.48 -12.29
CA LYS A 330 -14.97 5.89 -12.02
C LYS A 330 -16.16 6.68 -11.48
N LYS A 331 -17.37 6.43 -12.00
CA LYS A 331 -18.61 7.05 -11.50
C LYS A 331 -18.90 6.57 -10.09
N ALA A 332 -18.90 5.27 -9.87
CA ALA A 332 -19.15 4.64 -8.57
C ALA A 332 -18.16 5.11 -7.50
N LEU A 333 -16.88 5.29 -7.84
CA LEU A 333 -15.88 5.82 -6.92
C LEU A 333 -16.28 7.23 -6.42
N ARG A 334 -16.68 8.14 -7.31
CA ARG A 334 -17.09 9.50 -6.89
C ARG A 334 -18.29 9.46 -5.94
N GLU A 335 -19.27 8.58 -6.20
CA GLU A 335 -20.42 8.39 -5.34
C GLU A 335 -20.00 7.85 -3.96
N VAL A 336 -19.17 6.80 -3.91
CA VAL A 336 -18.67 6.21 -2.66
C VAL A 336 -17.88 7.22 -1.84
N ILE A 337 -16.98 7.99 -2.47
CA ILE A 337 -16.21 9.02 -1.79
C ILE A 337 -17.14 10.10 -1.19
N GLY A 338 -18.11 10.58 -1.95
CA GLY A 338 -19.07 11.56 -1.47
C GLY A 338 -19.90 11.04 -0.29
N GLU A 339 -20.40 9.80 -0.38
CA GLU A 339 -21.18 9.19 0.69
C GLU A 339 -20.38 8.95 1.96
N LEU A 340 -19.16 8.42 1.84
CA LEU A 340 -18.28 8.16 2.99
C LEU A 340 -17.75 9.46 3.60
N GLY A 341 -17.42 10.45 2.79
CA GLY A 341 -16.98 11.77 3.26
C GLY A 341 -18.07 12.49 4.05
N ASN A 342 -19.31 12.41 3.58
CA ASN A 342 -20.45 13.00 4.31
C ASN A 342 -20.76 12.29 5.64
N LYS A 343 -20.50 10.99 5.73
CA LYS A 343 -20.77 10.18 6.93
C LYS A 343 -19.63 10.18 7.94
N ASN A 344 -18.38 10.40 7.49
CA ASN A 344 -17.18 10.26 8.32
C ASN A 344 -16.20 11.40 8.07
N LYS A 345 -16.05 12.28 9.08
CA LYS A 345 -15.13 13.43 9.03
C LYS A 345 -13.64 13.00 8.90
N ASP A 346 -13.26 11.87 9.52
CA ASP A 346 -11.90 11.34 9.39
C ASP A 346 -11.64 10.92 7.94
N PHE A 347 -12.62 10.30 7.27
CA PHE A 347 -12.53 9.96 5.85
C PHE A 347 -12.40 11.21 4.98
N ALA A 348 -13.24 12.21 5.20
CA ALA A 348 -13.18 13.46 4.45
C ALA A 348 -11.84 14.19 4.59
N GLU A 349 -11.29 14.24 5.80
CA GLU A 349 -9.97 14.84 6.08
C GLU A 349 -8.85 14.12 5.33
N VAL A 350 -8.78 12.78 5.42
CA VAL A 350 -7.75 11.99 4.77
C VAL A 350 -7.88 12.08 3.25
N TYR A 351 -9.12 11.98 2.73
CA TYR A 351 -9.37 12.05 1.29
C TYR A 351 -8.98 13.40 0.70
N ALA A 352 -9.28 14.51 1.36
CA ALA A 352 -8.89 15.85 0.90
C ALA A 352 -7.36 15.99 0.76
N SER A 353 -6.58 15.40 1.69
CA SER A 353 -5.12 15.35 1.57
C SER A 353 -4.66 14.52 0.38
N ILE A 354 -5.29 13.34 0.17
CA ILE A 354 -4.99 12.48 -0.96
C ILE A 354 -5.33 13.17 -2.28
N GLU A 355 -6.53 13.74 -2.42
CA GLU A 355 -6.99 14.39 -3.64
C GLU A 355 -6.04 15.51 -4.08
N LYS A 356 -5.59 16.33 -3.11
CA LYS A 356 -4.61 17.37 -3.37
C LYS A 356 -3.28 16.81 -3.90
N HIS A 357 -2.74 15.78 -3.24
CA HIS A 357 -1.45 15.19 -3.64
C HIS A 357 -1.58 14.41 -4.96
N LEU A 358 -2.70 13.69 -5.17
CA LEU A 358 -2.96 12.92 -6.39
C LEU A 358 -3.04 13.82 -7.62
N GLY A 359 -3.68 15.00 -7.51
CA GLY A 359 -3.73 15.97 -8.60
C GLY A 359 -2.33 16.41 -9.05
N LEU A 360 -1.45 16.74 -8.08
CA LEU A 360 -0.05 17.14 -8.37
C LEU A 360 0.77 15.97 -8.90
N SER A 361 0.63 14.78 -8.30
CA SER A 361 1.33 13.56 -8.75
C SER A 361 0.95 13.21 -10.18
N LYS A 362 -0.33 13.33 -10.53
CA LYS A 362 -0.80 13.05 -11.89
C LYS A 362 -0.17 13.96 -12.91
N GLU A 363 -0.11 15.28 -12.64
CA GLU A 363 0.55 16.25 -13.54
C GLU A 363 2.02 15.85 -13.81
N TRP A 364 2.75 15.45 -12.77
CA TRP A 364 4.13 14.97 -12.90
C TRP A 364 4.22 13.63 -13.65
N SER A 365 3.40 12.65 -13.27
CA SER A 365 3.41 11.32 -13.88
C SER A 365 3.10 11.36 -15.37
N ASP A 366 2.17 12.22 -15.81
CA ASP A 366 1.79 12.37 -17.22
C ASP A 366 2.95 12.87 -18.08
N VAL A 367 3.75 13.83 -17.59
CA VAL A 367 4.89 14.39 -18.34
C VAL A 367 6.21 13.62 -18.18
N SER A 368 6.28 12.72 -17.21
CA SER A 368 7.46 11.91 -16.90
C SER A 368 7.27 10.44 -17.27
N LEU A 369 6.88 9.61 -16.30
CA LEU A 369 6.75 8.16 -16.47
C LEU A 369 5.73 7.79 -17.56
N GLY A 370 4.59 8.46 -17.59
CA GLY A 370 3.54 8.22 -18.60
C GLY A 370 4.05 8.47 -20.03
N TYR A 371 4.72 9.62 -20.25
CA TYR A 371 5.35 9.90 -21.52
C TYR A 371 6.38 8.83 -21.89
N PHE A 372 7.29 8.48 -20.96
CA PHE A 372 8.33 7.48 -21.21
C PHE A 372 7.75 6.09 -21.54
N LEU A 373 6.73 5.66 -20.80
CA LEU A 373 6.09 4.35 -21.04
C LEU A 373 5.40 4.27 -22.41
N ASN A 374 4.94 5.40 -22.96
CA ASN A 374 4.28 5.45 -24.27
C ASN A 374 5.26 5.43 -25.45
N ILE A 375 6.55 5.70 -25.23
CA ILE A 375 7.56 5.79 -26.30
C ILE A 375 8.57 4.62 -26.30
N ARG A 376 8.60 3.77 -25.30
CA ARG A 376 9.53 2.64 -25.18
C ARG A 376 9.05 1.36 -25.86
#